data_53d0ef819f3396ee0ebc40e7f11145c1
#
_entry.id   53d0ef819f3396ee0ebc40e7f11145c1
#
_cell.length_a   1.000
_cell.length_b   1.000
_cell.length_c   1.000
_cell.angle_alpha   90.00
_cell.angle_beta   90.00
_cell.angle_gamma   90.00
#
_symmetry.space_group_name_H-M   'P 1'
#
loop_
_entity.id
_entity.type
_entity.pdbx_description
1 polymer ?
#
loop_
_entity_poly.entity_id
_entity_poly.type
_entity_poly.pdbx_seq_one_letter_code
_entity_poly.pdbx_strand_id
1 'polypeptide(L)'
;MRSLIADAQSQDEIATAIRDQWLRPRRAVSADLVRQGIAAGEFRADLDVEVTLDLLFAPVYYRLMLGHETLDEPFATASVRLLIAGLRNG
;
A
#
# COMPACT_ATOMS: atom_id res chain seq x y z
N MET A 1 11.18 31.76 4.91
CA MET A 1 11.22 30.75 3.82
C MET A 1 12.20 29.66 4.16
N ARG A 2 11.79 28.42 4.02
CA ARG A 2 12.68 27.29 4.31
C ARG A 2 13.68 27.10 3.16
N SER A 3 14.88 26.62 3.50
CA SER A 3 15.88 26.29 2.50
C SER A 3 15.50 24.98 1.78
N LEU A 4 16.04 24.78 0.58
CA LEU A 4 15.84 23.54 -0.15
C LEU A 4 16.39 22.33 0.61
N ILE A 5 17.49 22.51 1.34
CA ILE A 5 18.09 21.44 2.15
C ILE A 5 17.15 21.06 3.29
N ALA A 6 16.56 22.05 3.99
CA ALA A 6 15.63 21.78 5.07
C ALA A 6 14.36 21.08 4.56
N ASP A 7 13.85 21.51 3.40
CA ASP A 7 12.68 20.88 2.80
C ASP A 7 12.97 19.42 2.40
N ALA A 8 14.13 19.15 1.81
CA ALA A 8 14.53 17.80 1.45
C ALA A 8 14.67 16.91 2.68
N GLN A 9 15.30 17.40 3.75
CA GLN A 9 15.44 16.67 5.01
C GLN A 9 14.08 16.36 5.64
N SER A 10 13.18 17.35 5.64
CA SER A 10 11.83 17.19 6.17
C SER A 10 11.05 16.14 5.39
N GLN A 11 11.17 16.14 4.06
CA GLN A 11 10.52 15.12 3.21
C GLN A 11 11.09 13.73 3.48
N ASP A 12 12.40 13.59 3.64
CA ASP A 12 13.05 12.33 3.95
C ASP A 12 12.59 11.80 5.32
N GLU A 13 12.49 12.67 6.32
CA GLU A 13 12.02 12.30 7.65
C GLU A 13 10.56 11.85 7.61
N ILE A 14 9.71 12.54 6.86
CA ILE A 14 8.30 12.17 6.69
C ILE A 14 8.20 10.81 5.99
N ALA A 15 8.95 10.63 4.90
CA ALA A 15 8.95 9.37 4.17
C ALA A 15 9.41 8.20 5.04
N THR A 16 10.46 8.41 5.84
CA THR A 16 10.96 7.41 6.78
C THR A 16 9.91 7.06 7.83
N ALA A 17 9.25 8.06 8.39
CA ALA A 17 8.22 7.84 9.40
C ALA A 17 7.04 7.06 8.82
N ILE A 18 6.58 7.42 7.62
CA ILE A 18 5.50 6.71 6.95
C ILE A 18 5.89 5.25 6.72
N ARG A 19 7.08 5.01 6.19
CA ARG A 19 7.56 3.66 5.91
C ARG A 19 7.67 2.83 7.18
N ASP A 20 8.30 3.34 8.22
CA ASP A 20 8.66 2.54 9.39
C ASP A 20 7.54 2.44 10.42
N GLN A 21 6.75 3.51 10.60
CA GLN A 21 5.73 3.55 11.65
C GLN A 21 4.35 3.17 11.14
N TRP A 22 4.09 3.35 9.85
CA TRP A 22 2.78 3.09 9.28
C TRP A 22 2.79 1.89 8.32
N LEU A 23 3.66 1.93 7.31
CA LEU A 23 3.63 0.96 6.22
C LEU A 23 4.09 -0.43 6.66
N ARG A 24 5.24 -0.55 7.30
CA ARG A 24 5.83 -1.86 7.62
C ARG A 24 4.93 -2.72 8.51
N PRO A 25 4.34 -2.18 9.60
CA PRO A 25 3.42 -2.99 10.42
C PRO A 25 2.21 -3.46 9.63
N ARG A 26 1.62 -2.58 8.81
CA ARG A 26 0.45 -2.93 8.00
C ARG A 26 0.79 -3.90 6.89
N ARG A 27 1.95 -3.72 6.29
CA ARG A 27 2.44 -4.60 5.24
C ARG A 27 2.65 -6.02 5.77
N ALA A 28 3.17 -6.17 6.98
CA ALA A 28 3.37 -7.48 7.60
C ALA A 28 2.05 -8.22 7.81
N VAL A 29 1.03 -7.54 8.34
CA VAL A 29 -0.30 -8.12 8.53
C VAL A 29 -0.92 -8.49 7.18
N SER A 30 -0.82 -7.60 6.19
CA SER A 30 -1.37 -7.84 4.86
C SER A 30 -0.68 -8.99 4.16
N ALA A 31 0.63 -9.15 4.34
CA ALA A 31 1.38 -10.27 3.78
C ALA A 31 0.86 -11.61 4.31
N ASP A 32 0.60 -11.69 5.61
CA ASP A 32 0.05 -12.90 6.21
C ASP A 32 -1.34 -13.22 5.65
N LEU A 33 -2.18 -12.21 5.48
CA LEU A 33 -3.51 -12.40 4.90
C LEU A 33 -3.45 -12.89 3.45
N VAL A 34 -2.53 -12.34 2.65
CA VAL A 34 -2.34 -12.77 1.27
C VAL A 34 -1.86 -14.22 1.22
N ARG A 35 -0.90 -14.59 2.07
CA ARG A 35 -0.40 -15.96 2.13
C ARG A 35 -1.48 -16.94 2.56
N GLN A 36 -2.33 -16.56 3.52
CA GLN A 36 -3.47 -17.36 3.94
C GLN A 36 -4.45 -17.56 2.78
N GLY A 37 -4.75 -16.53 2.02
CA GLY A 37 -5.62 -16.62 0.85
C GLY A 37 -5.06 -17.53 -0.23
N ILE A 38 -3.76 -17.50 -0.46
CA ILE A 38 -3.09 -18.43 -1.40
C ILE A 38 -3.19 -19.86 -0.87
N ALA A 39 -2.88 -20.09 0.40
CA ALA A 39 -2.92 -21.42 1.00
C ALA A 39 -4.33 -22.01 0.99
N ALA A 40 -5.35 -21.18 1.15
CA ALA A 40 -6.74 -21.60 1.14
C ALA A 40 -7.30 -21.80 -0.28
N GLY A 41 -6.54 -21.46 -1.32
CA GLY A 41 -6.99 -21.56 -2.71
C GLY A 41 -7.93 -20.45 -3.14
N GLU A 42 -8.11 -19.41 -2.32
CA GLU A 42 -8.94 -18.25 -2.66
C GLU A 42 -8.25 -17.33 -3.64
N PHE A 43 -6.93 -17.19 -3.50
CA PHE A 43 -6.09 -16.38 -4.38
C PHE A 43 -5.25 -17.29 -5.27
N ARG A 44 -4.81 -16.74 -6.39
CA ARG A 44 -3.97 -17.43 -7.36
C ARG A 44 -2.66 -17.87 -6.72
N ALA A 45 -2.25 -19.11 -6.97
CA ALA A 45 -1.03 -19.69 -6.41
C ALA A 45 0.25 -19.04 -6.97
N ASP A 46 0.16 -18.41 -8.14
CA ASP A 46 1.29 -17.80 -8.83
C ASP A 46 1.52 -16.33 -8.46
N LEU A 47 0.84 -15.82 -7.43
CA LEU A 47 1.00 -14.44 -7.01
C LEU A 47 2.38 -14.19 -6.42
N ASP A 48 2.99 -13.10 -6.84
CA ASP A 48 4.14 -12.53 -6.16
C ASP A 48 3.62 -11.69 -4.98
N VAL A 49 3.89 -12.14 -3.75
CA VAL A 49 3.36 -11.50 -2.55
C VAL A 49 3.87 -10.06 -2.43
N GLU A 50 5.14 -9.82 -2.72
CA GLU A 50 5.72 -8.47 -2.61
C GLU A 50 5.09 -7.50 -3.61
N VAL A 51 4.90 -7.94 -4.86
CA VAL A 51 4.23 -7.12 -5.87
C VAL A 51 2.77 -6.87 -5.49
N THR A 52 2.09 -7.88 -4.97
CA THR A 52 0.71 -7.74 -4.49
C THR A 52 0.61 -6.67 -3.41
N LEU A 53 1.53 -6.67 -2.46
CA LEU A 53 1.56 -5.67 -1.38
C LEU A 53 1.86 -4.28 -1.92
N ASP A 54 2.76 -4.17 -2.89
CA ASP A 54 3.05 -2.89 -3.54
C ASP A 54 1.78 -2.33 -4.20
N LEU A 55 1.03 -3.16 -4.90
CA LEU A 55 -0.22 -2.75 -5.53
C LEU A 55 -1.29 -2.38 -4.51
N LEU A 56 -1.29 -3.04 -3.35
CA LEU A 56 -2.24 -2.73 -2.29
C LEU A 56 -1.98 -1.33 -1.69
N PHE A 57 -0.72 -0.99 -1.45
CA PHE A 57 -0.36 0.25 -0.76
C PHE A 57 -0.02 1.41 -1.70
N ALA A 58 0.35 1.15 -2.94
CA ALA A 58 0.72 2.20 -3.89
C ALA A 58 -0.35 3.27 -4.08
N PRO A 59 -1.67 2.94 -4.18
CA PRO A 59 -2.69 3.98 -4.34
C PRO A 59 -2.73 4.99 -3.19
N VAL A 60 -2.46 4.55 -1.96
CA VAL A 60 -2.41 5.44 -0.80
C VAL A 60 -1.28 6.45 -0.96
N TYR A 61 -0.09 5.97 -1.33
CA TYR A 61 1.06 6.84 -1.57
C TYR A 61 0.81 7.80 -2.72
N TYR A 62 0.24 7.28 -3.79
CA TYR A 62 -0.03 8.09 -4.99
C TYR A 62 -0.90 9.29 -4.64
N ARG A 63 -2.00 9.08 -3.91
CA ARG A 63 -2.89 10.17 -3.51
C ARG A 63 -2.27 11.06 -2.45
N LEU A 64 -1.53 10.48 -1.50
CA LEU A 64 -0.87 11.23 -0.46
C LEU A 64 0.19 12.17 -1.03
N MET A 65 1.02 11.68 -1.95
CA MET A 65 2.14 12.45 -2.51
C MET A 65 1.66 13.52 -3.49
N LEU A 66 0.68 13.22 -4.32
CA LEU A 66 0.18 14.17 -5.31
C LEU A 66 -0.89 15.09 -4.76
N GLY A 67 -1.65 14.64 -3.76
CA GLY A 67 -2.72 15.45 -3.18
C GLY A 67 -3.83 15.81 -4.16
N HIS A 68 -3.97 15.08 -5.27
CA HIS A 68 -4.90 15.43 -6.35
C HIS A 68 -6.33 15.01 -6.07
N GLU A 69 -6.52 14.06 -5.18
CA GLU A 69 -7.83 13.53 -4.83
C GLU A 69 -7.88 13.19 -3.34
N THR A 70 -9.08 13.11 -2.81
CA THR A 70 -9.29 12.78 -1.40
C THR A 70 -8.88 11.34 -1.11
N LEU A 71 -8.17 11.17 0.00
CA LEU A 71 -7.84 9.86 0.52
C LEU A 71 -8.88 9.53 1.61
N ASP A 72 -9.91 8.79 1.23
CA ASP A 72 -11.04 8.50 2.10
C ASP A 72 -11.42 7.01 2.06
N GLU A 73 -12.41 6.64 2.86
CA GLU A 73 -12.87 5.26 2.96
C GLU A 73 -13.46 4.71 1.65
N PRO A 74 -14.30 5.45 0.91
CA PRO A 74 -14.77 4.96 -0.40
C PRO A 74 -13.64 4.64 -1.36
N PHE A 75 -12.59 5.46 -1.39
CA PHE A 75 -11.43 5.19 -2.23
C PHE A 75 -10.72 3.92 -1.79
N ALA A 76 -10.49 3.75 -0.49
CA ALA A 76 -9.81 2.57 0.05
C ALA A 76 -10.62 1.31 -0.28
N THR A 77 -11.93 1.34 -0.10
CA THR A 77 -12.81 0.21 -0.41
C THR A 77 -12.76 -0.14 -1.89
N ALA A 78 -12.84 0.85 -2.77
CA ALA A 78 -12.79 0.62 -4.22
C ALA A 78 -11.46 0.03 -4.65
N SER A 79 -10.35 0.55 -4.13
CA SER A 79 -9.01 0.06 -4.44
C SER A 79 -8.83 -1.40 -4.05
N VAL A 80 -9.25 -1.75 -2.83
CA VAL A 80 -9.12 -3.12 -2.32
C VAL A 80 -10.00 -4.07 -3.12
N ARG A 81 -11.23 -3.68 -3.45
CA ARG A 81 -12.12 -4.52 -4.25
C ARG A 81 -11.56 -4.83 -5.62
N LEU A 82 -11.00 -3.83 -6.29
CA LEU A 82 -10.39 -4.03 -7.62
C LEU A 82 -9.17 -4.96 -7.52
N LEU A 83 -8.35 -4.77 -6.51
CA LEU A 83 -7.19 -5.62 -6.31
C LEU A 83 -7.61 -7.07 -6.04
N ILE A 84 -8.54 -7.28 -5.11
CA ILE A 84 -9.00 -8.63 -4.75
C ILE A 84 -9.58 -9.34 -5.97
N ALA A 85 -10.34 -8.64 -6.81
CA ALA A 85 -10.90 -9.22 -8.03
C ALA A 85 -9.78 -9.75 -8.95
N GLY A 86 -8.64 -9.07 -9.01
CA GLY A 86 -7.48 -9.51 -9.79
C GLY A 86 -6.69 -10.64 -9.14
N LEU A 87 -6.79 -10.80 -7.83
CA LEU A 87 -6.05 -11.83 -7.09
C LEU A 87 -6.77 -13.17 -7.04
N ARG A 88 -8.07 -13.18 -7.26
CA ARG A 88 -8.89 -14.37 -7.07
C ARG A 88 -8.52 -15.47 -8.05
N ASN A 89 -8.60 -16.69 -7.54
CA ASN A 89 -8.35 -17.90 -8.30
C ASN A 89 -9.62 -18.30 -9.05
N GLY A 90 -9.55 -18.27 -10.34
CA GLY A 90 -10.67 -18.67 -11.20
C GLY A 90 -11.67 -17.58 -11.54
#